data_ae0d26a3c7bcc0fc4b46c5fb5763ef0c
#
_entry.id   ae0d26a3c7bcc0fc4b46c5fb5763ef0c
#
_cell.length_a   1.000
_cell.length_b   1.000
_cell.length_c   1.000
_cell.angle_alpha   90.00
_cell.angle_beta   90.00
_cell.angle_gamma   90.00
#
_symmetry.space_group_name_H-M   'P 1'
#
loop_
_entity.id
_entity.type
_entity.pdbx_description
1 polymer ?
#
loop_
_entity_poly.entity_id
_entity_poly.type
_entity_poly.pdbx_seq_one_letter_code
_entity_poly.pdbx_strand_id
1 'polypeptide(L)'
;MSDSTSLGDRWGPHADSQAGRTLVAMFETQRLPHALLIAGPVGVGKRDLALRIAQAMLCDSPDEVNAGPCRTCRNCLRLHNPAQPTLDPQHTDVEIVSMGSLCAESDHDHRNSRTIGICVIRRIEHVATLTPFEASERVIIINPADALTADAADAFLKTLEEPPERVYFILLSAQQEQLSETIRSRCRTLTLAPLPVDRLERWLDRWAAETGLELPSDAQQRAELLRLARGRPGWLQDNLRDGDPVSLRAAQIDDAIRIANATRAERLEWAEQIAGRSTNAQSIDNLQLILDAWSDWWRDLWLQQTNQAQSILHVSQRERIEGTAALYDQGATSHFLERIQRTRALIERGITHGLNARLALDVLLLNIPTARESS
;
A
#
# COMPACT_ATOMS: atom_id res chain seq x y z
N MET A 1 29.84 14.64 -20.70
CA MET A 1 28.98 13.53 -21.14
C MET A 1 27.74 13.64 -20.29
N SER A 2 26.66 14.21 -20.83
CA SER A 2 25.40 14.40 -20.12
C SER A 2 24.71 13.04 -20.02
N ASP A 3 24.69 12.51 -18.81
CA ASP A 3 23.93 11.33 -18.45
C ASP A 3 22.44 11.66 -18.66
N SER A 4 21.86 11.16 -19.74
CA SER A 4 20.43 11.32 -20.01
C SER A 4 19.65 10.40 -19.09
N THR A 5 19.46 10.84 -17.85
CA THR A 5 18.59 10.18 -16.87
C THR A 5 17.21 10.02 -17.50
N SER A 6 16.72 8.81 -17.63
CA SER A 6 15.44 8.57 -18.29
C SER A 6 14.27 9.14 -17.48
N LEU A 7 13.15 9.43 -18.14
CA LEU A 7 11.92 9.88 -17.47
C LEU A 7 11.53 8.96 -16.30
N GLY A 8 11.76 7.66 -16.47
CA GLY A 8 11.52 6.63 -15.45
C GLY A 8 12.39 6.77 -14.22
N ASP A 9 13.61 7.28 -14.35
CA ASP A 9 14.51 7.45 -13.21
C ASP A 9 14.09 8.63 -12.33
N ARG A 10 13.47 9.65 -12.91
CA ARG A 10 13.02 10.86 -12.20
C ARG A 10 11.65 10.73 -11.58
N TRP A 11 10.69 10.21 -12.34
CA TRP A 11 9.27 10.10 -11.93
C TRP A 11 8.90 8.72 -11.40
N GLY A 12 9.86 7.78 -11.32
CA GLY A 12 9.69 6.46 -10.75
C GLY A 12 8.94 5.48 -11.67
N PRO A 13 8.41 4.40 -11.10
CA PRO A 13 7.89 3.27 -11.85
C PRO A 13 6.69 3.61 -12.73
N HIS A 14 5.97 4.69 -12.44
CA HIS A 14 4.76 5.12 -13.17
C HIS A 14 5.02 6.20 -14.23
N ALA A 15 6.26 6.59 -14.47
CA ALA A 15 6.60 7.67 -15.43
C ALA A 15 5.93 7.50 -16.80
N ASP A 16 5.97 6.29 -17.36
CA ASP A 16 5.37 5.96 -18.66
C ASP A 16 3.87 5.62 -18.61
N SER A 17 3.25 5.66 -17.43
CA SER A 17 1.80 5.46 -17.30
C SER A 17 1.03 6.70 -17.78
N GLN A 18 -0.27 6.57 -17.97
CA GLN A 18 -1.12 7.72 -18.26
C GLN A 18 -1.02 8.78 -17.16
N ALA A 19 -1.03 8.36 -15.89
CA ALA A 19 -0.88 9.25 -14.75
C ALA A 19 0.48 9.98 -14.78
N GLY A 20 1.58 9.27 -15.05
CA GLY A 20 2.91 9.84 -15.15
C GLY A 20 3.01 10.88 -16.28
N ARG A 21 2.54 10.54 -17.49
CA ARG A 21 2.52 11.50 -18.62
C ARG A 21 1.67 12.72 -18.31
N THR A 22 0.51 12.55 -17.66
CA THR A 22 -0.32 13.69 -17.24
C THR A 22 0.40 14.57 -16.25
N LEU A 23 1.11 13.97 -15.30
CA LEU A 23 1.89 14.70 -14.30
C LEU A 23 3.04 15.49 -14.94
N VAL A 24 3.83 14.86 -15.82
CA VAL A 24 4.90 15.53 -16.57
C VAL A 24 4.36 16.75 -17.32
N ALA A 25 3.24 16.59 -18.05
CA ALA A 25 2.62 17.70 -18.78
C ALA A 25 2.14 18.84 -17.84
N MET A 26 1.71 18.55 -16.62
CA MET A 26 1.37 19.57 -15.61
C MET A 26 2.60 20.40 -15.21
N PHE A 27 3.75 19.75 -15.03
CA PHE A 27 5.00 20.44 -14.68
C PHE A 27 5.56 21.22 -15.87
N GLU A 28 5.60 20.66 -17.07
CA GLU A 28 6.04 21.34 -18.29
C GLU A 28 5.21 22.60 -18.61
N THR A 29 3.90 22.54 -18.36
CA THR A 29 3.00 23.67 -18.59
C THR A 29 2.88 24.61 -17.38
N GLN A 30 3.58 24.34 -16.28
CA GLN A 30 3.49 25.08 -15.01
C GLN A 30 2.04 25.23 -14.49
N ARG A 31 1.21 24.21 -14.72
CA ARG A 31 -0.21 24.17 -14.31
C ARG A 31 -0.49 23.05 -13.33
N LEU A 32 0.30 23.02 -12.25
CA LEU A 32 0.03 22.08 -11.18
C LEU A 32 -1.18 22.56 -10.36
N PRO A 33 -2.24 21.75 -10.20
CA PRO A 33 -3.37 22.12 -9.37
C PRO A 33 -2.97 22.12 -7.88
N HIS A 34 -3.58 23.01 -7.11
CA HIS A 34 -3.33 23.10 -5.66
C HIS A 34 -3.69 21.83 -4.88
N ALA A 35 -4.57 20.97 -5.42
CA ALA A 35 -4.96 19.71 -4.82
C ALA A 35 -4.90 18.56 -5.82
N LEU A 36 -4.10 17.55 -5.51
CA LEU A 36 -3.98 16.29 -6.26
C LEU A 36 -4.54 15.14 -5.42
N LEU A 37 -5.31 14.26 -6.05
CA LEU A 37 -5.71 12.97 -5.48
C LEU A 37 -4.99 11.86 -6.24
N ILE A 38 -4.06 11.16 -5.59
CA ILE A 38 -3.40 9.98 -6.16
C ILE A 38 -4.15 8.75 -5.66
N ALA A 39 -4.90 8.13 -6.56
CA ALA A 39 -5.73 6.96 -6.28
C ALA A 39 -5.09 5.68 -6.84
N GLY A 40 -5.32 4.56 -6.16
CA GLY A 40 -4.86 3.24 -6.63
C GLY A 40 -4.61 2.27 -5.48
N PRO A 41 -4.44 0.96 -5.74
CA PRO A 41 -4.33 -0.06 -4.71
C PRO A 41 -3.17 0.18 -3.75
N VAL A 42 -3.25 -0.45 -2.56
CA VAL A 42 -2.16 -0.41 -1.57
C VAL A 42 -0.88 -0.98 -2.18
N GLY A 43 0.26 -0.34 -1.91
CA GLY A 43 1.57 -0.76 -2.42
C GLY A 43 1.84 -0.41 -3.90
N VAL A 44 0.93 0.27 -4.61
CA VAL A 44 1.12 0.63 -6.03
C VAL A 44 2.18 1.72 -6.27
N GLY A 45 2.67 2.40 -5.21
CA GLY A 45 3.67 3.46 -5.33
C GLY A 45 3.14 4.89 -5.19
N LYS A 46 1.93 5.06 -4.61
CA LYS A 46 1.32 6.40 -4.40
C LYS A 46 2.21 7.34 -3.60
N ARG A 47 2.78 6.84 -2.47
CA ARG A 47 3.64 7.65 -1.59
C ARG A 47 4.94 8.05 -2.30
N ASP A 48 5.57 7.14 -3.03
CA ASP A 48 6.77 7.43 -3.82
C ASP A 48 6.49 8.53 -4.86
N LEU A 49 5.38 8.43 -5.59
CA LEU A 49 4.99 9.46 -6.56
C LEU A 49 4.71 10.80 -5.89
N ALA A 50 4.03 10.84 -4.75
CA ALA A 50 3.77 12.07 -4.00
C ALA A 50 5.07 12.75 -3.55
N LEU A 51 6.04 11.97 -3.06
CA LEU A 51 7.35 12.48 -2.68
C LEU A 51 8.15 13.03 -3.89
N ARG A 52 8.05 12.38 -5.05
CA ARG A 52 8.68 12.88 -6.29
C ARG A 52 8.04 14.16 -6.79
N ILE A 53 6.71 14.31 -6.63
CA ILE A 53 6.02 15.57 -6.88
C ILE A 53 6.57 16.67 -5.96
N ALA A 54 6.64 16.41 -4.66
CA ALA A 54 7.21 17.34 -3.70
C ALA A 54 8.67 17.68 -4.02
N GLN A 55 9.48 16.67 -4.39
CA GLN A 55 10.85 16.89 -4.85
C GLN A 55 10.91 17.81 -6.07
N ALA A 56 10.06 17.61 -7.08
CA ALA A 56 10.07 18.43 -8.29
C ALA A 56 9.67 19.88 -8.01
N MET A 57 8.70 20.08 -7.09
CA MET A 57 8.25 21.42 -6.67
C MET A 57 9.32 22.19 -5.89
N LEU A 58 10.06 21.51 -5.02
CA LEU A 58 11.02 22.12 -4.09
C LEU A 58 12.48 21.97 -4.57
N CYS A 59 12.70 21.51 -5.79
CA CYS A 59 14.02 21.26 -6.35
C CYS A 59 14.76 22.55 -6.63
N ASP A 60 16.00 22.70 -6.14
CA ASP A 60 16.84 23.86 -6.42
C ASP A 60 17.34 23.93 -7.88
N SER A 61 17.35 22.79 -8.58
CA SER A 61 17.85 22.65 -9.94
C SER A 61 17.00 21.64 -10.72
N PRO A 62 15.73 21.99 -11.02
CA PRO A 62 14.84 21.09 -11.77
C PRO A 62 15.42 20.85 -13.17
N ASP A 63 15.17 19.67 -13.72
CA ASP A 63 15.56 19.36 -15.09
C ASP A 63 14.67 20.13 -16.08
N GLU A 64 15.30 20.98 -16.89
CA GLU A 64 14.60 21.77 -17.88
C GLU A 64 13.94 20.94 -18.99
N VAL A 65 14.50 19.75 -19.29
CA VAL A 65 14.01 18.88 -20.38
C VAL A 65 12.81 18.02 -19.95
N ASN A 66 12.82 17.52 -18.69
CA ASN A 66 11.82 16.55 -18.23
C ASN A 66 10.96 17.07 -17.07
N ALA A 67 11.08 18.34 -16.73
CA ALA A 67 10.35 19.02 -15.64
C ALA A 67 10.31 18.22 -14.31
N GLY A 68 11.35 17.40 -14.05
CA GLY A 68 11.42 16.49 -12.93
C GLY A 68 12.46 16.89 -11.87
N PRO A 69 12.47 16.22 -10.70
CA PRO A 69 13.44 16.49 -9.64
C PRO A 69 14.86 16.09 -10.08
N CYS A 70 15.86 16.86 -9.69
CA CYS A 70 17.27 16.53 -9.97
C CYS A 70 17.75 15.31 -9.13
N ARG A 71 17.10 14.99 -8.00
CA ARG A 71 17.42 13.93 -7.04
C ARG A 71 18.77 14.05 -6.32
N THR A 72 19.53 15.10 -6.56
CA THR A 72 20.87 15.31 -6.01
C THR A 72 21.01 16.55 -5.16
N CYS A 73 20.15 17.57 -5.32
CA CYS A 73 20.19 18.76 -4.47
C CYS A 73 19.74 18.45 -3.03
N ARG A 74 20.05 19.39 -2.14
CA ARG A 74 19.73 19.24 -0.69
C ARG A 74 18.25 18.94 -0.46
N ASN A 75 17.35 19.66 -1.11
CA ASN A 75 15.90 19.49 -0.93
C ASN A 75 15.44 18.12 -1.43
N CYS A 76 15.90 17.68 -2.61
CA CYS A 76 15.59 16.34 -3.11
C CYS A 76 16.05 15.22 -2.17
N LEU A 77 17.28 15.30 -1.63
CA LEU A 77 17.83 14.28 -0.73
C LEU A 77 17.14 14.25 0.63
N ARG A 78 16.64 15.38 1.14
CA ARG A 78 15.86 15.44 2.39
C ARG A 78 14.46 14.85 2.24
N LEU A 79 13.90 14.86 1.05
CA LEU A 79 12.58 14.28 0.77
C LEU A 79 12.64 12.80 0.46
N HIS A 80 13.68 12.36 -0.23
CA HIS A 80 13.90 10.96 -0.55
C HIS A 80 15.39 10.71 -0.73
N ASN A 81 16.00 10.12 0.28
CA ASN A 81 17.40 9.72 0.21
C ASN A 81 17.50 8.25 -0.24
N PRO A 82 18.07 7.96 -1.41
CA PRO A 82 18.25 6.58 -1.87
C PRO A 82 19.05 5.70 -0.91
N ALA A 83 20.01 6.30 -0.17
CA ALA A 83 20.80 5.58 0.84
C ALA A 83 20.02 5.27 2.12
N GLN A 84 18.91 5.98 2.38
CA GLN A 84 18.08 5.81 3.57
C GLN A 84 16.60 5.92 3.21
N PRO A 85 16.08 5.06 2.34
CA PRO A 85 14.74 5.20 1.77
C PRO A 85 13.61 4.95 2.77
N THR A 86 13.91 4.47 3.98
CA THR A 86 12.94 4.24 5.06
C THR A 86 12.68 5.46 5.92
N LEU A 87 13.57 6.47 5.88
CA LEU A 87 13.34 7.67 6.68
C LEU A 87 12.17 8.48 6.14
N ASP A 88 11.35 8.96 7.05
CA ASP A 88 10.35 9.97 6.71
C ASP A 88 11.04 11.25 6.21
N PRO A 89 10.40 11.98 5.28
CA PRO A 89 10.94 13.22 4.76
C PRO A 89 11.34 14.19 5.87
N GLN A 90 12.54 14.73 5.76
CA GLN A 90 13.15 15.66 6.74
C GLN A 90 13.11 17.11 6.22
N HIS A 91 12.05 17.49 5.53
CA HIS A 91 11.91 18.82 4.95
C HIS A 91 10.86 19.64 5.69
N THR A 92 11.24 20.84 6.14
CA THR A 92 10.37 21.72 6.97
C THR A 92 9.10 22.17 6.23
N ASP A 93 9.12 22.28 4.92
CA ASP A 93 8.00 22.69 4.10
C ASP A 93 7.26 21.51 3.44
N VAL A 94 7.55 20.27 3.86
CA VAL A 94 6.79 19.09 3.47
C VAL A 94 6.28 18.38 4.72
N GLU A 95 4.99 18.20 4.81
CA GLU A 95 4.35 17.52 5.91
C GLU A 95 3.58 16.30 5.43
N ILE A 96 3.80 15.15 6.08
CA ILE A 96 3.00 13.94 5.87
C ILE A 96 2.07 13.76 7.04
N VAL A 97 0.78 13.79 6.76
CA VAL A 97 -0.30 13.54 7.70
C VAL A 97 -0.76 12.11 7.54
N SER A 98 -0.71 11.36 8.62
CA SER A 98 -1.12 9.94 8.66
C SER A 98 -1.99 9.65 9.88
N MET A 99 -2.48 8.43 9.95
CA MET A 99 -3.07 7.92 11.18
C MET A 99 -2.04 8.02 12.31
N GLY A 100 -2.45 8.50 13.47
CA GLY A 100 -1.53 8.73 14.58
C GLY A 100 -0.77 10.06 14.56
N SER A 101 -0.94 10.90 13.52
CA SER A 101 -0.31 12.22 13.46
C SER A 101 -0.77 13.11 14.62
N LEU A 102 0.16 13.95 15.09
CA LEU A 102 -0.11 14.92 16.15
C LEU A 102 -1.20 15.91 15.73
N CYS A 103 -1.96 16.41 16.70
CA CYS A 103 -2.91 17.51 16.52
C CYS A 103 -2.46 18.78 17.26
N ALA A 104 -3.23 19.85 17.17
CA ALA A 104 -2.95 21.11 17.86
C ALA A 104 -3.20 21.04 19.37
N GLU A 105 -3.97 20.05 19.82
CA GLU A 105 -4.40 19.91 21.22
C GLU A 105 -3.45 18.94 21.94
N SER A 106 -2.77 19.42 22.98
CA SER A 106 -1.76 18.67 23.72
C SER A 106 -2.31 17.45 24.47
N ASP A 107 -3.62 17.44 24.73
CA ASP A 107 -4.28 16.42 25.54
C ASP A 107 -4.78 15.22 24.71
N HIS A 108 -4.68 15.32 23.38
CA HIS A 108 -5.12 14.27 22.48
C HIS A 108 -3.96 13.30 22.11
N ASP A 109 -4.10 12.04 22.50
CA ASP A 109 -3.20 10.97 22.03
C ASP A 109 -3.80 10.27 20.82
N HIS A 110 -3.20 10.49 19.65
CA HIS A 110 -3.60 9.87 18.39
C HIS A 110 -2.73 8.68 17.97
N ARG A 111 -1.70 8.31 18.76
CA ARG A 111 -0.71 7.28 18.37
C ARG A 111 -1.33 5.94 17.96
N ASN A 112 -2.48 5.60 18.53
CA ASN A 112 -3.21 4.38 18.23
C ASN A 112 -4.47 4.63 17.37
N SER A 113 -4.67 5.85 16.88
CA SER A 113 -5.82 6.18 16.03
C SER A 113 -5.68 5.55 14.65
N ARG A 114 -6.76 4.95 14.16
CA ARG A 114 -6.89 4.46 12.79
C ARG A 114 -7.63 5.44 11.87
N THR A 115 -7.88 6.63 12.36
CA THR A 115 -8.52 7.71 11.60
C THR A 115 -7.75 9.00 11.75
N ILE A 116 -7.93 9.90 10.80
CA ILE A 116 -7.44 11.27 10.83
C ILE A 116 -8.60 12.17 11.24
N GLY A 117 -8.55 12.64 12.49
CA GLY A 117 -9.62 13.44 13.08
C GLY A 117 -9.55 14.93 12.73
N ILE A 118 -10.63 15.65 13.03
CA ILE A 118 -10.75 17.09 12.76
C ILE A 118 -9.66 17.94 13.40
N CYS A 119 -9.18 17.57 14.60
CA CYS A 119 -8.11 18.29 15.28
C CYS A 119 -6.78 18.26 14.53
N VAL A 120 -6.48 17.14 13.83
CA VAL A 120 -5.31 17.04 12.94
C VAL A 120 -5.48 17.96 11.74
N ILE A 121 -6.66 17.99 11.12
CA ILE A 121 -6.94 18.87 9.97
C ILE A 121 -6.85 20.34 10.39
N ARG A 122 -7.42 20.75 11.52
CA ARG A 122 -7.27 22.12 12.02
C ARG A 122 -5.82 22.55 12.23
N ARG A 123 -4.96 21.61 12.71
CA ARG A 123 -3.52 21.88 12.77
C ARG A 123 -2.94 22.11 11.39
N ILE A 124 -3.30 21.27 10.41
CA ILE A 124 -2.84 21.40 9.03
C ILE A 124 -3.31 22.71 8.39
N GLU A 125 -4.55 23.11 8.61
CA GLU A 125 -5.07 24.41 8.16
C GLU A 125 -4.26 25.57 8.73
N HIS A 126 -3.93 25.52 10.03
CA HIS A 126 -3.06 26.52 10.63
C HIS A 126 -1.65 26.51 10.02
N VAL A 127 -1.02 25.34 9.86
CA VAL A 127 0.30 25.20 9.22
C VAL A 127 0.29 25.71 7.78
N ALA A 128 -0.79 25.51 7.06
CA ALA A 128 -0.97 25.99 5.70
C ALA A 128 -1.04 27.53 5.59
N THR A 129 -1.45 28.24 6.65
CA THR A 129 -1.44 29.73 6.64
C THR A 129 -0.06 30.32 6.88
N LEU A 130 0.92 29.53 7.35
CA LEU A 130 2.26 30.00 7.62
C LEU A 130 3.07 30.06 6.31
N THR A 131 3.88 31.10 6.15
CA THR A 131 4.81 31.17 5.02
C THR A 131 5.77 29.97 5.01
N PRO A 132 6.10 29.40 3.86
CA PRO A 132 7.15 28.39 3.75
C PRO A 132 8.46 28.87 4.39
N PHE A 133 9.21 27.96 5.03
CA PHE A 133 10.38 28.33 5.82
C PHE A 133 11.65 28.46 4.96
N GLU A 134 11.93 27.49 4.12
CA GLU A 134 13.15 27.42 3.31
C GLU A 134 12.88 27.27 1.80
N ALA A 135 11.68 26.84 1.41
CA ALA A 135 11.29 26.67 0.02
C ALA A 135 10.35 27.78 -0.45
N SER A 136 10.08 27.84 -1.77
CA SER A 136 9.08 28.76 -2.35
C SER A 136 7.63 28.32 -2.08
N GLU A 137 7.43 27.05 -1.81
CA GLU A 137 6.12 26.40 -1.71
C GLU A 137 6.10 25.42 -0.53
N ARG A 138 4.90 25.07 -0.06
CA ARG A 138 4.66 24.06 0.95
C ARG A 138 3.84 22.93 0.37
N VAL A 139 4.19 21.69 0.70
CA VAL A 139 3.48 20.49 0.27
C VAL A 139 2.97 19.71 1.46
N ILE A 140 1.68 19.44 1.49
CA ILE A 140 1.02 18.66 2.54
C ILE A 140 0.47 17.38 1.92
N ILE A 141 0.95 16.23 2.40
CA ILE A 141 0.58 14.90 1.91
C ILE A 141 -0.32 14.24 2.96
N ILE A 142 -1.55 13.88 2.61
CA ILE A 142 -2.49 13.16 3.49
C ILE A 142 -2.51 11.69 3.07
N ASN A 143 -2.02 10.79 3.94
CA ASN A 143 -1.83 9.38 3.64
C ASN A 143 -2.18 8.46 4.84
N PRO A 144 -3.25 7.66 4.76
CA PRO A 144 -4.24 7.62 3.68
C PRO A 144 -5.35 8.66 3.87
N ALA A 145 -5.83 9.25 2.78
CA ALA A 145 -6.95 10.19 2.83
C ALA A 145 -8.29 9.49 3.14
N ASP A 146 -8.39 8.19 2.85
CA ASP A 146 -9.56 7.35 3.19
C ASP A 146 -9.79 7.26 4.71
N ALA A 147 -8.76 7.57 5.53
CA ALA A 147 -8.86 7.56 6.99
C ALA A 147 -9.42 8.86 7.59
N LEU A 148 -9.74 9.86 6.77
CA LEU A 148 -10.38 11.08 7.24
C LEU A 148 -11.76 10.77 7.84
N THR A 149 -12.03 11.26 9.06
CA THR A 149 -13.39 11.23 9.61
C THR A 149 -14.29 12.18 8.82
N ALA A 150 -15.62 12.00 8.89
CA ALA A 150 -16.57 12.89 8.20
C ALA A 150 -16.36 14.35 8.59
N ASP A 151 -16.22 14.63 9.89
CA ASP A 151 -15.99 15.99 10.40
C ASP A 151 -14.64 16.56 9.93
N ALA A 152 -13.61 15.73 9.83
CA ALA A 152 -12.30 16.14 9.29
C ALA A 152 -12.38 16.45 7.80
N ALA A 153 -13.10 15.63 7.05
CA ALA A 153 -13.34 15.83 5.62
C ALA A 153 -14.11 17.14 5.37
N ASP A 154 -15.16 17.40 6.14
CA ASP A 154 -15.98 18.62 6.01
C ASP A 154 -15.17 19.88 6.39
N ALA A 155 -14.37 19.83 7.46
CA ALA A 155 -13.49 20.95 7.81
C ALA A 155 -12.50 21.26 6.68
N PHE A 156 -11.92 20.22 6.07
CA PHE A 156 -10.93 20.38 5.02
C PHE A 156 -11.48 20.97 3.71
N LEU A 157 -12.79 20.87 3.46
CA LEU A 157 -13.42 21.42 2.24
C LEU A 157 -13.14 22.91 2.04
N LYS A 158 -13.20 23.71 3.12
CA LYS A 158 -12.92 25.13 3.04
C LYS A 158 -11.51 25.43 2.50
N THR A 159 -10.53 24.69 2.99
CA THR A 159 -9.13 24.83 2.55
C THR A 159 -8.93 24.38 1.10
N LEU A 160 -9.70 23.38 0.65
CA LEU A 160 -9.67 22.95 -0.76
C LEU A 160 -10.39 23.94 -1.70
N GLU A 161 -11.38 24.71 -1.21
CA GLU A 161 -12.07 25.74 -2.00
C GLU A 161 -11.25 27.02 -2.13
N GLU A 162 -10.65 27.45 -1.02
CA GLU A 162 -9.84 28.66 -0.93
C GLU A 162 -8.44 28.31 -0.41
N PRO A 163 -7.60 27.66 -1.22
CA PRO A 163 -6.28 27.22 -0.80
C PRO A 163 -5.38 28.43 -0.51
N PRO A 164 -4.59 28.39 0.58
CA PRO A 164 -3.58 29.40 0.82
C PRO A 164 -2.57 29.46 -0.32
N GLU A 165 -2.06 30.64 -0.62
CA GLU A 165 -1.05 30.81 -1.66
C GLU A 165 0.19 29.96 -1.38
N ARG A 166 0.76 29.35 -2.42
CA ARG A 166 1.98 28.52 -2.36
C ARG A 166 1.85 27.26 -1.51
N VAL A 167 0.61 26.79 -1.26
CA VAL A 167 0.37 25.52 -0.56
C VAL A 167 -0.30 24.52 -1.49
N TYR A 168 0.25 23.30 -1.50
CA TYR A 168 -0.25 22.22 -2.33
C TYR A 168 -0.61 21.01 -1.47
N PHE A 169 -1.75 20.42 -1.77
CA PHE A 169 -2.26 19.25 -1.08
C PHE A 169 -2.17 18.02 -1.98
N ILE A 170 -1.63 16.92 -1.46
CA ILE A 170 -1.57 15.63 -2.16
C ILE A 170 -2.27 14.59 -1.29
N LEU A 171 -3.43 14.15 -1.72
CA LEU A 171 -4.24 13.14 -1.05
C LEU A 171 -3.92 11.76 -1.65
N LEU A 172 -3.63 10.78 -0.80
CA LEU A 172 -3.36 9.41 -1.24
C LEU A 172 -4.51 8.51 -0.81
N SER A 173 -5.17 7.85 -1.76
CA SER A 173 -6.32 7.00 -1.48
C SER A 173 -6.17 5.61 -2.10
N ALA A 174 -6.49 4.58 -1.33
CA ALA A 174 -6.63 3.22 -1.85
C ALA A 174 -8.05 2.93 -2.31
N GLN A 175 -9.03 3.62 -1.74
CA GLN A 175 -10.45 3.45 -1.98
C GLN A 175 -11.12 4.83 -2.17
N GLN A 176 -10.84 5.45 -3.33
CA GLN A 176 -11.32 6.81 -3.61
C GLN A 176 -12.85 6.97 -3.50
N GLU A 177 -13.60 5.86 -3.58
CA GLU A 177 -15.05 5.84 -3.43
C GLU A 177 -15.49 6.11 -1.98
N GLN A 178 -14.60 5.91 -1.01
CA GLN A 178 -14.85 6.24 0.41
C GLN A 178 -14.67 7.73 0.69
N LEU A 179 -13.92 8.45 -0.14
CA LEU A 179 -13.83 9.90 -0.05
C LEU A 179 -15.14 10.55 -0.51
N SER A 180 -15.56 11.60 0.20
CA SER A 180 -16.74 12.36 -0.19
C SER A 180 -16.61 12.90 -1.62
N GLU A 181 -17.70 12.96 -2.35
CA GLU A 181 -17.73 13.52 -3.70
C GLU A 181 -17.25 14.97 -3.72
N THR A 182 -17.53 15.70 -2.65
CA THR A 182 -17.11 17.09 -2.46
C THR A 182 -15.59 17.25 -2.40
N ILE A 183 -14.84 16.36 -1.74
CA ILE A 183 -13.37 16.34 -1.78
C ILE A 183 -12.89 15.96 -3.18
N ARG A 184 -13.46 14.89 -3.75
CA ARG A 184 -13.02 14.39 -5.06
C ARG A 184 -13.18 15.41 -6.19
N SER A 185 -14.28 16.16 -6.18
CA SER A 185 -14.56 17.20 -7.18
C SER A 185 -13.59 18.38 -7.15
N ARG A 186 -12.93 18.61 -6.00
CA ARG A 186 -11.95 19.71 -5.81
C ARG A 186 -10.50 19.28 -6.01
N CYS A 187 -10.27 17.98 -6.23
CA CYS A 187 -8.94 17.44 -6.48
C CYS A 187 -8.78 16.99 -7.93
N ARG A 188 -7.61 17.23 -8.51
CA ARG A 188 -7.25 16.59 -9.77
C ARG A 188 -6.80 15.17 -9.51
N THR A 189 -7.54 14.17 -10.00
CA THR A 189 -7.25 12.77 -9.76
C THR A 189 -6.21 12.22 -10.73
N LEU A 190 -5.21 11.54 -10.18
CA LEU A 190 -4.23 10.70 -10.88
C LEU A 190 -4.43 9.26 -10.42
N THR A 191 -4.87 8.38 -11.32
CA THR A 191 -5.09 6.96 -10.98
C THR A 191 -3.88 6.12 -11.35
N LEU A 192 -3.29 5.44 -10.36
CA LEU A 192 -2.21 4.49 -10.54
C LEU A 192 -2.78 3.06 -10.64
N ALA A 193 -2.55 2.43 -11.77
CA ALA A 193 -2.81 1.02 -11.95
C ALA A 193 -1.57 0.18 -11.59
N PRO A 194 -1.75 -1.10 -11.21
CA PRO A 194 -0.63 -2.03 -11.10
C PRO A 194 0.19 -2.08 -12.40
N LEU A 195 1.50 -2.18 -12.25
CA LEU A 195 2.43 -2.24 -13.38
C LEU A 195 2.34 -3.60 -14.09
N PRO A 196 2.46 -3.65 -15.41
CA PRO A 196 2.76 -4.88 -16.12
C PRO A 196 4.05 -5.54 -15.59
N VAL A 197 4.12 -6.87 -15.63
CA VAL A 197 5.24 -7.63 -15.04
C VAL A 197 6.59 -7.22 -15.60
N ASP A 198 6.68 -7.00 -16.92
CA ASP A 198 7.90 -6.57 -17.60
C ASP A 198 8.40 -5.19 -17.15
N ARG A 199 7.48 -4.27 -16.82
CA ARG A 199 7.82 -2.97 -16.27
C ARG A 199 8.23 -3.04 -14.80
N LEU A 200 7.51 -3.86 -14.03
CA LEU A 200 7.83 -4.08 -12.62
C LEU A 200 9.22 -4.70 -12.48
N GLU A 201 9.56 -5.68 -13.32
CA GLU A 201 10.86 -6.34 -13.31
C GLU A 201 11.99 -5.37 -13.63
N ARG A 202 11.89 -4.61 -14.71
CA ARG A 202 12.88 -3.59 -15.07
C ARG A 202 13.06 -2.53 -14.00
N TRP A 203 11.97 -2.15 -13.35
CA TRP A 203 12.04 -1.20 -12.25
C TRP A 203 12.71 -1.84 -11.02
N LEU A 204 12.39 -3.10 -10.69
CA LEU A 204 12.99 -3.82 -9.58
C LEU A 204 14.50 -3.95 -9.72
N ASP A 205 15.01 -4.28 -10.93
CA ASP A 205 16.44 -4.38 -11.20
C ASP A 205 17.16 -3.03 -10.98
N ARG A 206 16.59 -1.95 -11.46
CA ARG A 206 17.17 -0.61 -11.26
C ARG A 206 17.16 -0.20 -9.79
N TRP A 207 16.02 -0.41 -9.12
CA TRP A 207 15.87 -0.07 -7.72
C TRP A 207 16.82 -0.89 -6.83
N ALA A 208 16.99 -2.18 -7.10
CA ALA A 208 17.94 -3.03 -6.40
C ALA A 208 19.39 -2.56 -6.61
N ALA A 209 19.76 -2.19 -7.83
CA ALA A 209 21.08 -1.64 -8.14
C ALA A 209 21.34 -0.29 -7.43
N GLU A 210 20.32 0.60 -7.36
CA GLU A 210 20.41 1.89 -6.67
C GLU A 210 20.56 1.74 -5.14
N THR A 211 19.91 0.72 -4.57
CA THR A 211 19.86 0.51 -3.11
C THR A 211 20.86 -0.50 -2.59
N GLY A 212 21.56 -1.21 -3.48
CA GLY A 212 22.47 -2.30 -3.11
C GLY A 212 21.75 -3.55 -2.58
N LEU A 213 20.44 -3.69 -2.86
CA LEU A 213 19.65 -4.83 -2.43
C LEU A 213 19.97 -6.06 -3.26
N GLU A 214 20.22 -7.19 -2.62
CA GLU A 214 20.40 -8.47 -3.29
C GLU A 214 19.02 -9.07 -3.63
N LEU A 215 18.79 -9.35 -4.91
CA LEU A 215 17.60 -10.03 -5.40
C LEU A 215 17.81 -11.54 -5.48
N PRO A 216 16.75 -12.37 -5.40
CA PRO A 216 16.85 -13.79 -5.61
C PRO A 216 17.54 -14.11 -6.94
N SER A 217 18.58 -14.94 -6.91
CA SER A 217 19.31 -15.41 -8.09
C SER A 217 18.57 -16.53 -8.83
N ASP A 218 17.71 -17.26 -8.11
CA ASP A 218 16.87 -18.29 -8.69
C ASP A 218 15.72 -17.71 -9.50
N ALA A 219 15.59 -18.13 -10.76
CA ALA A 219 14.57 -17.61 -11.67
C ALA A 219 13.14 -17.92 -11.22
N GLN A 220 12.92 -19.05 -10.53
CA GLN A 220 11.61 -19.44 -10.04
C GLN A 220 11.19 -18.59 -8.85
N GLN A 221 12.07 -18.37 -7.88
CA GLN A 221 11.84 -17.47 -6.74
C GLN A 221 11.62 -16.04 -7.21
N ARG A 222 12.38 -15.58 -8.20
CA ARG A 222 12.19 -14.25 -8.79
C ARG A 222 10.83 -14.11 -9.48
N ALA A 223 10.41 -15.11 -10.25
CA ALA A 223 9.09 -15.11 -10.89
C ALA A 223 7.95 -15.11 -9.85
N GLU A 224 8.11 -15.86 -8.76
CA GLU A 224 7.16 -15.86 -7.64
C GLU A 224 7.10 -14.51 -6.94
N LEU A 225 8.23 -13.88 -6.65
CA LEU A 225 8.31 -12.54 -6.06
C LEU A 225 7.53 -11.51 -6.90
N LEU A 226 7.74 -11.50 -8.22
CA LEU A 226 7.02 -10.60 -9.14
C LEU A 226 5.52 -10.88 -9.18
N ARG A 227 5.09 -12.13 -9.09
CA ARG A 227 3.68 -12.52 -9.01
C ARG A 227 3.04 -12.09 -7.70
N LEU A 228 3.71 -12.28 -6.56
CA LEU A 228 3.26 -11.83 -5.24
C LEU A 228 3.10 -10.31 -5.19
N ALA A 229 4.00 -9.59 -5.83
CA ALA A 229 3.92 -8.14 -5.93
C ALA A 229 2.70 -7.65 -6.73
N ARG A 230 2.17 -8.43 -7.67
CA ARG A 230 0.97 -8.09 -8.48
C ARG A 230 1.06 -6.69 -9.11
N GLY A 231 2.21 -6.33 -9.67
CA GLY A 231 2.41 -5.03 -10.29
C GLY A 231 2.55 -3.86 -9.29
N ARG A 232 2.83 -4.13 -8.00
CA ARG A 232 2.88 -3.13 -6.93
C ARG A 232 4.32 -2.88 -6.46
N PRO A 233 5.01 -1.86 -7.01
CA PRO A 233 6.40 -1.57 -6.66
C PRO A 233 6.60 -1.19 -5.19
N GLY A 234 5.67 -0.46 -4.58
CA GLY A 234 5.74 -0.14 -3.15
C GLY A 234 5.65 -1.38 -2.26
N TRP A 235 4.82 -2.37 -2.65
CA TRP A 235 4.78 -3.65 -1.94
C TRP A 235 6.16 -4.35 -1.96
N LEU A 236 6.87 -4.32 -3.09
CA LEU A 236 8.23 -4.87 -3.18
C LEU A 236 9.20 -4.11 -2.26
N GLN A 237 9.12 -2.78 -2.26
CA GLN A 237 9.96 -1.95 -1.40
C GLN A 237 9.78 -2.26 0.07
N ASP A 238 8.53 -2.39 0.52
CA ASP A 238 8.22 -2.66 1.93
C ASP A 238 8.67 -4.07 2.33
N ASN A 239 8.33 -5.08 1.53
CA ASN A 239 8.57 -6.47 1.92
C ASN A 239 10.02 -6.96 1.72
N LEU A 240 10.75 -6.44 0.71
CA LEU A 240 12.15 -6.83 0.48
C LEU A 240 13.11 -6.18 1.48
N ARG A 241 12.73 -5.10 2.14
CA ARG A 241 13.52 -4.49 3.21
C ARG A 241 13.42 -5.28 4.50
N ASP A 242 12.25 -5.83 4.80
CA ASP A 242 11.97 -6.54 6.04
C ASP A 242 12.43 -8.01 5.99
N GLY A 243 12.89 -8.50 4.83
CA GLY A 243 13.40 -9.85 4.67
C GLY A 243 13.07 -10.50 3.33
N ASP A 244 12.86 -11.82 3.33
CA ASP A 244 12.48 -12.59 2.16
C ASP A 244 10.96 -12.85 2.15
N PRO A 245 10.20 -12.09 1.34
CA PRO A 245 8.74 -12.25 1.28
C PRO A 245 8.30 -13.59 0.68
N VAL A 246 9.13 -14.25 -0.12
CA VAL A 246 8.81 -15.57 -0.69
C VAL A 246 8.88 -16.63 0.40
N SER A 247 9.94 -16.64 1.20
CA SER A 247 10.09 -17.56 2.34
C SER A 247 9.03 -17.29 3.42
N LEU A 248 8.74 -16.04 3.73
CA LEU A 248 7.66 -15.68 4.66
C LEU A 248 6.30 -16.21 4.18
N ARG A 249 6.02 -16.04 2.90
CA ARG A 249 4.78 -16.54 2.29
C ARG A 249 4.70 -18.07 2.34
N ALA A 250 5.80 -18.77 2.09
CA ALA A 250 5.88 -20.23 2.19
C ALA A 250 5.56 -20.69 3.62
N ALA A 251 6.12 -20.05 4.64
CA ALA A 251 5.82 -20.36 6.04
C ALA A 251 4.33 -20.11 6.41
N GLN A 252 3.73 -19.04 5.91
CA GLN A 252 2.30 -18.77 6.10
C GLN A 252 1.39 -19.83 5.44
N ILE A 253 1.82 -20.38 4.28
CA ILE A 253 1.14 -21.48 3.61
C ILE A 253 1.28 -22.78 4.41
N ASP A 254 2.47 -23.06 4.95
CA ASP A 254 2.68 -24.21 5.82
C ASP A 254 1.75 -24.19 7.03
N ASP A 255 1.60 -23.04 7.67
CA ASP A 255 0.64 -22.83 8.73
C ASP A 255 -0.81 -23.03 8.26
N ALA A 256 -1.18 -22.52 7.09
CA ALA A 256 -2.52 -22.71 6.53
C ALA A 256 -2.86 -24.18 6.34
N ILE A 257 -1.91 -24.96 5.78
CA ILE A 257 -2.10 -26.41 5.56
C ILE A 257 -2.15 -27.16 6.88
N ARG A 258 -1.27 -26.83 7.83
CA ARG A 258 -1.26 -27.42 9.16
C ARG A 258 -2.62 -27.22 9.86
N ILE A 259 -3.16 -26.00 9.82
CA ILE A 259 -4.44 -25.67 10.43
C ILE A 259 -5.61 -26.29 9.66
N ALA A 260 -5.55 -26.42 8.35
CA ALA A 260 -6.57 -27.10 7.57
C ALA A 260 -6.70 -28.59 7.96
N ASN A 261 -5.61 -29.24 8.36
CA ASN A 261 -5.58 -30.62 8.80
C ASN A 261 -5.72 -30.80 10.33
N ALA A 262 -5.76 -29.72 11.10
CA ALA A 262 -5.85 -29.74 12.55
C ALA A 262 -7.26 -30.12 13.04
N THR A 263 -7.36 -30.61 14.27
CA THR A 263 -8.62 -30.80 14.96
C THR A 263 -9.33 -29.49 15.26
N ARG A 264 -10.63 -29.54 15.55
CA ARG A 264 -11.37 -28.32 15.91
C ARG A 264 -10.80 -27.62 17.14
N ALA A 265 -10.31 -28.37 18.11
CA ALA A 265 -9.69 -27.79 19.32
C ALA A 265 -8.41 -27.03 18.99
N GLU A 266 -7.52 -27.64 18.21
CA GLU A 266 -6.26 -27.01 17.77
C GLU A 266 -6.51 -25.76 16.92
N ARG A 267 -7.54 -25.76 16.06
CA ARG A 267 -7.94 -24.58 15.28
C ARG A 267 -8.35 -23.41 16.17
N LEU A 268 -9.15 -23.67 17.20
CA LEU A 268 -9.60 -22.63 18.13
C LEU A 268 -8.47 -22.12 19.03
N GLU A 269 -7.56 -23.01 19.44
CA GLU A 269 -6.35 -22.64 20.18
C GLU A 269 -5.44 -21.74 19.34
N TRP A 270 -5.24 -22.08 18.08
CA TRP A 270 -4.49 -21.24 17.13
C TRP A 270 -5.16 -19.86 16.93
N ALA A 271 -6.48 -19.82 16.81
CA ALA A 271 -7.21 -18.54 16.73
C ALA A 271 -7.00 -17.68 17.97
N GLU A 272 -6.95 -18.29 19.16
CA GLU A 272 -6.65 -17.57 20.41
C GLU A 272 -5.22 -17.02 20.43
N GLN A 273 -4.25 -17.78 19.94
CA GLN A 273 -2.86 -17.35 19.85
C GLN A 273 -2.67 -16.16 18.89
N ILE A 274 -3.29 -16.20 17.71
CA ILE A 274 -3.14 -15.18 16.67
C ILE A 274 -3.97 -13.92 16.95
N ALA A 275 -5.25 -14.07 17.30
CA ALA A 275 -6.13 -12.93 17.54
C ALA A 275 -6.02 -12.37 18.97
N GLY A 276 -5.54 -13.18 19.95
CA GLY A 276 -5.31 -12.77 21.32
C GLY A 276 -6.59 -12.32 22.06
N ARG A 277 -6.39 -11.83 23.29
CA ARG A 277 -7.46 -11.18 24.07
C ARG A 277 -7.54 -9.67 23.81
N SER A 278 -6.53 -9.09 23.19
CA SER A 278 -6.42 -7.66 22.89
C SER A 278 -6.25 -7.45 21.39
N THR A 279 -7.24 -6.85 20.77
CA THR A 279 -7.19 -6.40 19.36
C THR A 279 -6.45 -5.07 19.27
N ASN A 280 -5.13 -5.09 19.44
CA ASN A 280 -4.31 -3.93 19.09
C ASN A 280 -4.13 -3.86 17.56
N ALA A 281 -3.71 -2.68 17.08
CA ALA A 281 -3.49 -2.44 15.65
C ALA A 281 -2.58 -3.48 14.99
N GLN A 282 -1.47 -3.82 15.65
CA GLN A 282 -0.46 -4.76 15.18
C GLN A 282 -1.01 -6.20 15.02
N SER A 283 -1.85 -6.65 15.97
CA SER A 283 -2.46 -7.99 15.89
C SER A 283 -3.41 -8.10 14.72
N ILE A 284 -4.13 -7.03 14.41
CA ILE A 284 -5.06 -6.99 13.27
C ILE A 284 -4.30 -7.00 11.94
N ASP A 285 -3.24 -6.21 11.84
CA ASP A 285 -2.41 -6.15 10.63
C ASP A 285 -1.76 -7.51 10.34
N ASN A 286 -1.26 -8.19 11.39
CA ASN A 286 -0.73 -9.55 11.26
C ASN A 286 -1.81 -10.55 10.83
N LEU A 287 -3.02 -10.47 11.39
CA LEU A 287 -4.14 -11.31 11.01
C LEU A 287 -4.55 -11.09 9.54
N GLN A 288 -4.54 -9.85 9.06
CA GLN A 288 -4.81 -9.56 7.66
C GLN A 288 -3.76 -10.17 6.72
N LEU A 289 -2.46 -10.10 7.07
CA LEU A 289 -1.40 -10.74 6.30
C LEU A 289 -1.58 -12.26 6.20
N ILE A 290 -1.99 -12.91 7.31
CA ILE A 290 -2.28 -14.34 7.33
C ILE A 290 -3.48 -14.66 6.43
N LEU A 291 -4.57 -13.91 6.55
CA LEU A 291 -5.77 -14.12 5.73
C LEU A 291 -5.51 -13.85 4.24
N ASP A 292 -4.64 -12.92 3.90
CA ASP A 292 -4.19 -12.69 2.53
C ASP A 292 -3.42 -13.91 1.99
N ALA A 293 -2.51 -14.48 2.79
CA ALA A 293 -1.79 -15.69 2.40
C ALA A 293 -2.75 -16.88 2.20
N TRP A 294 -3.71 -17.04 3.09
CA TRP A 294 -4.72 -18.09 2.99
C TRP A 294 -5.63 -17.89 1.78
N SER A 295 -6.06 -16.66 1.51
CA SER A 295 -6.86 -16.34 0.33
C SER A 295 -6.11 -16.68 -0.96
N ASP A 296 -4.82 -16.36 -1.03
CA ASP A 296 -3.97 -16.65 -2.18
C ASP A 296 -3.76 -18.15 -2.36
N TRP A 297 -3.51 -18.90 -1.27
CA TRP A 297 -3.36 -20.35 -1.31
C TRP A 297 -4.65 -21.05 -1.80
N TRP A 298 -5.79 -20.74 -1.19
CA TRP A 298 -7.07 -21.33 -1.59
C TRP A 298 -7.51 -20.93 -2.99
N ARG A 299 -7.13 -19.74 -3.44
CA ARG A 299 -7.30 -19.32 -4.83
C ARG A 299 -6.46 -20.15 -5.79
N ASP A 300 -5.21 -20.45 -5.44
CA ASP A 300 -4.33 -21.28 -6.26
C ASP A 300 -4.84 -22.73 -6.36
N LEU A 301 -5.39 -23.30 -5.26
CA LEU A 301 -6.08 -24.60 -5.30
C LEU A 301 -7.28 -24.57 -6.26
N TRP A 302 -8.08 -23.53 -6.20
CA TRP A 302 -9.25 -23.38 -7.08
C TRP A 302 -8.82 -23.19 -8.56
N LEU A 303 -7.78 -22.43 -8.84
CA LEU A 303 -7.22 -22.26 -10.19
C LEU A 303 -6.69 -23.59 -10.75
N GLN A 304 -6.06 -24.41 -9.94
CA GLN A 304 -5.62 -25.75 -10.33
C GLN A 304 -6.83 -26.64 -10.70
N GLN A 305 -7.88 -26.64 -9.88
CA GLN A 305 -9.11 -27.40 -10.10
C GLN A 305 -9.87 -26.95 -11.35
N THR A 306 -9.72 -25.69 -11.77
CA THR A 306 -10.40 -25.09 -12.96
C THR A 306 -9.52 -25.09 -14.22
N ASN A 307 -8.40 -25.83 -14.22
CA ASN A 307 -7.43 -25.88 -15.32
C ASN A 307 -6.81 -24.52 -15.70
N GLN A 308 -6.67 -23.62 -14.72
CA GLN A 308 -6.04 -22.29 -14.88
C GLN A 308 -4.68 -22.22 -14.19
N ALA A 309 -3.91 -23.31 -14.19
CA ALA A 309 -2.64 -23.45 -13.50
C ALA A 309 -1.57 -22.41 -13.92
N GLN A 310 -1.69 -21.79 -15.11
CA GLN A 310 -0.81 -20.70 -15.55
C GLN A 310 -0.97 -19.43 -14.70
N SER A 311 -2.09 -19.25 -14.02
CA SER A 311 -2.41 -18.07 -13.21
C SER A 311 -2.11 -18.24 -11.71
N ILE A 312 -1.49 -19.36 -11.31
CA ILE A 312 -1.09 -19.65 -9.94
C ILE A 312 -0.01 -18.65 -9.49
N LEU A 313 -0.14 -18.17 -8.26
CA LEU A 313 0.84 -17.25 -7.65
C LEU A 313 2.07 -17.99 -7.14
N HIS A 314 1.88 -19.07 -6.38
CA HIS A 314 2.94 -19.81 -5.70
C HIS A 314 3.55 -20.88 -6.63
N VAL A 315 4.37 -20.41 -7.57
CA VAL A 315 4.94 -21.27 -8.62
C VAL A 315 5.89 -22.33 -8.05
N SER A 316 6.64 -21.98 -7.00
CA SER A 316 7.54 -22.90 -6.28
C SER A 316 6.81 -24.03 -5.57
N GLN A 317 5.51 -23.86 -5.28
CA GLN A 317 4.66 -24.81 -4.58
C GLN A 317 3.74 -25.63 -5.52
N ARG A 318 3.99 -25.62 -6.82
CA ARG A 318 3.08 -26.19 -7.83
C ARG A 318 2.69 -27.64 -7.55
N GLU A 319 3.63 -28.51 -7.25
CA GLU A 319 3.37 -29.94 -6.96
C GLU A 319 2.50 -30.08 -5.71
N ARG A 320 2.76 -29.26 -4.70
CA ARG A 320 1.97 -29.25 -3.46
C ARG A 320 0.55 -28.74 -3.68
N ILE A 321 0.37 -27.72 -4.54
CA ILE A 321 -0.94 -27.21 -4.93
C ILE A 321 -1.72 -28.30 -5.65
N GLU A 322 -1.11 -29.01 -6.61
CA GLU A 322 -1.75 -30.08 -7.36
C GLU A 322 -2.21 -31.21 -6.43
N GLY A 323 -1.34 -31.70 -5.55
CA GLY A 323 -1.68 -32.73 -4.57
C GLY A 323 -2.77 -32.30 -3.60
N THR A 324 -2.70 -31.05 -3.10
CA THR A 324 -3.69 -30.53 -2.15
C THR A 324 -5.04 -30.26 -2.83
N ALA A 325 -5.05 -29.74 -4.05
CA ALA A 325 -6.27 -29.46 -4.81
C ALA A 325 -7.10 -30.71 -5.07
N ALA A 326 -6.45 -31.87 -5.25
CA ALA A 326 -7.12 -33.15 -5.44
C ALA A 326 -7.88 -33.63 -4.18
N LEU A 327 -7.51 -33.16 -3.00
CA LEU A 327 -8.15 -33.56 -1.72
C LEU A 327 -9.49 -32.88 -1.48
N TYR A 328 -9.78 -31.77 -2.15
CA TYR A 328 -10.98 -30.98 -1.90
C TYR A 328 -11.95 -30.98 -3.07
N ASP A 329 -13.24 -30.80 -2.78
CA ASP A 329 -14.24 -30.53 -3.79
C ASP A 329 -14.12 -29.08 -4.30
N GLN A 330 -14.26 -28.88 -5.61
CA GLN A 330 -14.14 -27.55 -6.24
C GLN A 330 -15.15 -26.53 -5.67
N GLY A 331 -16.41 -26.98 -5.44
CA GLY A 331 -17.43 -26.12 -4.83
C GLY A 331 -17.09 -25.75 -3.39
N ALA A 332 -16.56 -26.69 -2.60
CA ALA A 332 -16.10 -26.44 -1.24
C ALA A 332 -14.92 -25.46 -1.20
N THR A 333 -13.97 -25.61 -2.13
CA THR A 333 -12.81 -24.71 -2.27
C THR A 333 -13.25 -23.26 -2.58
N SER A 334 -14.13 -23.07 -3.56
CA SER A 334 -14.62 -21.75 -3.93
C SER A 334 -15.43 -21.09 -2.80
N HIS A 335 -16.28 -21.85 -2.13
CA HIS A 335 -17.08 -21.38 -0.99
C HIS A 335 -16.20 -20.96 0.21
N PHE A 336 -15.15 -21.72 0.49
CA PHE A 336 -14.22 -21.36 1.57
C PHE A 336 -13.40 -20.14 1.22
N LEU A 337 -12.98 -19.98 -0.02
CA LEU A 337 -12.31 -18.76 -0.51
C LEU A 337 -13.20 -17.51 -0.32
N GLU A 338 -14.49 -17.59 -0.65
CA GLU A 338 -15.44 -16.51 -0.37
C GLU A 338 -15.55 -16.19 1.13
N ARG A 339 -15.54 -17.23 1.98
CA ARG A 339 -15.57 -17.03 3.44
C ARG A 339 -14.34 -16.31 3.95
N ILE A 340 -13.15 -16.67 3.47
CA ILE A 340 -11.91 -15.95 3.82
C ILE A 340 -12.05 -14.47 3.45
N GLN A 341 -12.49 -14.16 2.23
CA GLN A 341 -12.64 -12.78 1.76
C GLN A 341 -13.68 -11.99 2.58
N ARG A 342 -14.81 -12.62 2.92
CA ARG A 342 -15.82 -12.01 3.80
C ARG A 342 -15.29 -11.76 5.21
N THR A 343 -14.58 -12.73 5.79
CA THR A 343 -13.98 -12.59 7.13
C THR A 343 -12.96 -11.47 7.15
N ARG A 344 -12.10 -11.38 6.12
CA ARG A 344 -11.14 -10.30 5.97
C ARG A 344 -11.83 -8.93 5.91
N ALA A 345 -12.85 -8.78 5.08
CA ALA A 345 -13.62 -7.54 4.96
C ALA A 345 -14.36 -7.16 6.26
N LEU A 346 -14.83 -8.16 7.01
CA LEU A 346 -15.46 -7.94 8.33
C LEU A 346 -14.44 -7.43 9.34
N ILE A 347 -13.24 -8.01 9.40
CA ILE A 347 -12.17 -7.59 10.32
C ILE A 347 -11.71 -6.17 9.96
N GLU A 348 -11.52 -5.87 8.68
CA GLU A 348 -11.14 -4.55 8.19
C GLU A 348 -12.15 -3.46 8.58
N ARG A 349 -13.45 -3.71 8.39
CA ARG A 349 -14.54 -2.78 8.77
C ARG A 349 -14.79 -2.74 10.27
N GLY A 350 -14.63 -3.86 10.94
CA GLY A 350 -14.99 -4.02 12.35
C GLY A 350 -14.04 -3.33 13.31
N ILE A 351 -12.86 -2.89 12.84
CA ILE A 351 -11.90 -2.11 13.62
C ILE A 351 -12.55 -0.83 14.17
N THR A 352 -13.46 -0.21 13.40
CA THR A 352 -14.18 1.01 13.80
C THR A 352 -15.44 0.75 14.64
N HIS A 353 -15.92 -0.52 14.69
CA HIS A 353 -17.22 -0.88 15.28
C HIS A 353 -17.16 -1.91 16.41
N GLY A 354 -15.96 -2.19 16.95
CA GLY A 354 -15.79 -3.10 18.11
C GLY A 354 -16.03 -4.57 17.79
N LEU A 355 -15.83 -5.01 16.54
CA LEU A 355 -15.96 -6.40 16.15
C LEU A 355 -14.91 -7.27 16.87
N ASN A 356 -15.34 -8.42 17.38
CA ASN A 356 -14.43 -9.41 17.93
C ASN A 356 -13.76 -10.21 16.79
N ALA A 357 -12.53 -9.80 16.41
CA ALA A 357 -11.76 -10.44 15.35
C ALA A 357 -11.53 -11.95 15.61
N ARG A 358 -11.37 -12.34 16.87
CA ARG A 358 -11.24 -13.74 17.27
C ARG A 358 -12.49 -14.55 16.88
N LEU A 359 -13.68 -14.04 17.21
CA LEU A 359 -14.93 -14.74 16.88
C LEU A 359 -15.10 -14.91 15.37
N ALA A 360 -14.73 -13.88 14.59
CA ALA A 360 -14.77 -13.97 13.13
C ALA A 360 -13.80 -15.05 12.60
N LEU A 361 -12.62 -15.16 13.21
CA LEU A 361 -11.63 -16.18 12.89
C LEU A 361 -12.09 -17.58 13.32
N ASP A 362 -12.64 -17.75 14.53
CA ASP A 362 -13.20 -19.02 15.02
C ASP A 362 -14.27 -19.55 14.05
N VAL A 363 -15.19 -18.69 13.61
CA VAL A 363 -16.24 -19.06 12.63
C VAL A 363 -15.61 -19.47 11.29
N LEU A 364 -14.57 -18.78 10.81
CA LEU A 364 -13.87 -19.15 9.59
C LEU A 364 -13.25 -20.55 9.72
N LEU A 365 -12.49 -20.80 10.78
CA LEU A 365 -11.73 -22.03 11.01
C LEU A 365 -12.62 -23.27 11.19
N LEU A 366 -13.79 -23.11 11.80
CA LEU A 366 -14.78 -24.18 11.95
C LEU A 366 -15.43 -24.58 10.60
N ASN A 367 -15.31 -23.74 9.58
CA ASN A 367 -15.85 -23.97 8.25
C ASN A 367 -14.76 -24.35 7.20
N ILE A 368 -13.55 -24.68 7.62
CA ILE A 368 -12.54 -25.24 6.71
C ILE A 368 -13.10 -26.54 6.10
N PRO A 369 -13.06 -26.73 4.77
CA PRO A 369 -13.54 -27.94 4.12
C PRO A 369 -12.83 -29.19 4.63
N THR A 370 -13.54 -30.29 4.71
CA THR A 370 -12.93 -31.60 5.02
C THR A 370 -12.30 -32.16 3.75
N ALA A 371 -11.07 -32.61 3.87
CA ALA A 371 -10.42 -33.34 2.78
C ALA A 371 -11.18 -34.64 2.48
N ARG A 372 -11.25 -35.02 1.21
CA ARG A 372 -11.77 -36.33 0.80
C ARG A 372 -10.83 -37.40 1.34
N GLU A 373 -11.37 -38.43 1.96
CA GLU A 373 -10.58 -39.60 2.30
C GLU A 373 -10.04 -40.23 1.01
N SER A 374 -8.72 -40.44 0.98
CA SER A 374 -8.07 -41.12 -0.13
C SER A 374 -8.61 -42.56 -0.20
N SER A 375 -9.38 -42.85 -1.25
CA SER A 375 -9.89 -44.19 -1.52
C SER A 375 -8.78 -45.12 -1.97
#